data_8cec1d87c0a899d883a3085e96814c29
#
_entry.id   8cec1d87c0a899d883a3085e96814c29
#
_cell.length_a   1.000
_cell.length_b   1.000
_cell.length_c   1.000
_cell.angle_alpha   90.00
_cell.angle_beta   90.00
_cell.angle_gamma   90.00
#
_symmetry.space_group_name_H-M   'P 1'
#
loop_
_entity.id
_entity.type
_entity.pdbx_description
1 polymer ?
#
loop_
_entity_poly.entity_id
_entity_poly.type
_entity_poly.pdbx_seq_one_letter_code
_entity_poly.pdbx_strand_id
1 'polypeptide(L)'
;EILAAYTPYAAGISVLTDEKYFQGKFEYLAYVTERVAQPVLNKDFFVDTYQVYLARHYNADAVLLMLSVLNDDEYRELASVANALSLDILTEVSNEEEMERAIALEANIIGINNRNLRDLSTDLATTELLVPMLEKATHDYVVISESGIYTHQDVLRLAPVSQGFLVGSALMAEADLPRAVKTLVNGAVKVCGLTNPEQAQMAFDKGASFGGLIFAEKSPRYVSEAQALTITQSIDGAFVGVFVNHDIDEVASLAALLNLFAVQ
;
A
#
# COMPACT_ATOMS: atom_id res chain seq x y z
N GLU A 1 13.79 1.64 -7.08
CA GLU A 1 12.65 2.58 -7.20
C GLU A 1 11.46 2.15 -6.33
N ILE A 2 10.89 0.93 -6.51
CA ILE A 2 9.71 0.44 -5.75
C ILE A 2 9.94 0.51 -4.24
N LEU A 3 11.04 -0.04 -3.72
CA LEU A 3 11.35 -0.01 -2.28
C LEU A 3 11.45 1.42 -1.74
N ALA A 4 12.05 2.34 -2.48
CA ALA A 4 12.15 3.74 -2.07
C ALA A 4 10.78 4.43 -1.96
N ALA A 5 9.79 3.99 -2.75
CA ALA A 5 8.42 4.49 -2.65
C ALA A 5 7.67 3.91 -1.44
N TYR A 6 7.91 2.63 -1.11
CA TYR A 6 7.18 1.94 -0.04
C TYR A 6 7.76 2.16 1.35
N THR A 7 9.09 2.09 1.51
CA THR A 7 9.75 2.10 2.82
C THR A 7 9.41 3.28 3.74
N PRO A 8 9.11 4.50 3.24
CA PRO A 8 8.71 5.60 4.12
C PRO A 8 7.32 5.43 4.74
N TYR A 9 6.47 4.54 4.20
CA TYR A 9 5.05 4.42 4.56
C TYR A 9 4.64 3.02 4.99
N ALA A 10 5.30 1.98 4.47
CA ALA A 10 4.94 0.59 4.72
C ALA A 10 5.40 0.12 6.10
N ALA A 11 4.51 -0.53 6.86
CA ALA A 11 4.84 -1.22 8.09
C ALA A 11 5.50 -2.58 7.83
N GLY A 12 5.24 -3.20 6.67
CA GLY A 12 5.86 -4.43 6.19
C GLY A 12 5.85 -4.48 4.67
N ILE A 13 6.66 -5.33 4.08
CA ILE A 13 6.77 -5.50 2.62
C ILE A 13 6.38 -6.93 2.26
N SER A 14 5.44 -7.08 1.32
CA SER A 14 5.06 -8.39 0.77
C SER A 14 5.79 -8.63 -0.55
N VAL A 15 6.43 -9.79 -0.66
CA VAL A 15 7.18 -10.20 -1.86
C VAL A 15 6.59 -11.49 -2.42
N LEU A 16 6.18 -11.45 -3.68
CA LEU A 16 5.69 -12.60 -4.42
C LEU A 16 6.87 -13.46 -4.88
N THR A 17 6.79 -14.78 -4.65
CA THR A 17 7.81 -15.75 -5.10
C THR A 17 7.27 -16.80 -6.07
N ASP A 18 5.97 -16.95 -6.21
CA ASP A 18 5.36 -17.81 -7.22
C ASP A 18 5.65 -17.27 -8.64
N GLU A 19 6.34 -18.08 -9.46
CA GLU A 19 6.73 -17.69 -10.83
C GLU A 19 5.56 -17.81 -11.81
N LYS A 20 4.70 -18.80 -11.60
CA LYS A 20 3.70 -19.21 -12.60
C LYS A 20 2.54 -18.23 -12.69
N TYR A 21 2.01 -17.80 -11.55
CA TYR A 21 0.79 -16.99 -11.50
C TYR A 21 1.09 -15.50 -11.27
N PHE A 22 2.15 -15.19 -10.50
CA PHE A 22 2.45 -13.82 -10.09
C PHE A 22 3.79 -13.30 -10.59
N GLN A 23 4.52 -14.09 -11.41
CA GLN A 23 5.84 -13.71 -11.95
C GLN A 23 6.85 -13.31 -10.85
N GLY A 24 6.66 -13.88 -9.65
CA GLY A 24 7.55 -13.71 -8.51
C GLY A 24 8.85 -14.49 -8.66
N LYS A 25 9.80 -14.25 -7.77
CA LYS A 25 11.07 -14.99 -7.70
C LYS A 25 11.67 -14.89 -6.31
N PHE A 26 12.38 -15.94 -5.87
CA PHE A 26 13.11 -15.93 -4.61
C PHE A 26 14.25 -14.90 -4.58
N GLU A 27 14.83 -14.57 -5.75
CA GLU A 27 15.83 -13.51 -5.86
C GLU A 27 15.25 -12.14 -5.47
N TYR A 28 13.95 -11.91 -5.69
CA TYR A 28 13.30 -10.68 -5.23
C TYR A 28 13.16 -10.66 -3.71
N LEU A 29 12.83 -11.80 -3.09
CA LEU A 29 12.76 -11.93 -1.64
C LEU A 29 14.13 -11.64 -1.02
N ALA A 30 15.21 -12.30 -1.50
CA ALA A 30 16.56 -12.05 -1.06
C ALA A 30 16.97 -10.56 -1.23
N TYR A 31 16.66 -9.98 -2.38
CA TYR A 31 16.95 -8.57 -2.64
C TYR A 31 16.28 -7.62 -1.66
N VAL A 32 15.01 -7.88 -1.31
CA VAL A 32 14.22 -7.03 -0.40
C VAL A 32 14.70 -7.19 1.03
N THR A 33 14.83 -8.43 1.53
CA THR A 33 15.22 -8.70 2.92
C THR A 33 16.60 -8.15 3.32
N GLU A 34 17.50 -8.00 2.34
CA GLU A 34 18.81 -7.37 2.55
C GLU A 34 18.78 -5.83 2.63
N ARG A 35 17.68 -5.19 2.21
CA ARG A 35 17.64 -3.72 1.94
C ARG A 35 16.57 -2.95 2.72
N VAL A 36 15.69 -3.64 3.42
CA VAL A 36 14.63 -3.01 4.22
C VAL A 36 14.79 -3.37 5.70
N ALA A 37 14.35 -2.47 6.56
CA ALA A 37 14.27 -2.74 8.01
C ALA A 37 12.88 -3.26 8.42
N GLN A 38 11.90 -3.11 7.55
CA GLN A 38 10.54 -3.59 7.76
C GLN A 38 10.49 -5.12 7.66
N PRO A 39 9.60 -5.79 8.40
CA PRO A 39 9.35 -7.21 8.24
C PRO A 39 8.89 -7.54 6.82
N VAL A 40 9.35 -8.66 6.30
CA VAL A 40 9.09 -9.10 4.93
C VAL A 40 8.23 -10.37 4.93
N LEU A 41 7.06 -10.27 4.30
CA LEU A 41 6.17 -11.41 4.04
C LEU A 41 6.59 -12.10 2.74
N ASN A 42 6.88 -13.40 2.80
CA ASN A 42 6.94 -14.25 1.63
C ASN A 42 5.53 -14.64 1.21
N LYS A 43 5.05 -14.07 0.12
CA LYS A 43 3.71 -14.34 -0.42
C LYS A 43 3.79 -15.36 -1.56
N ASP A 44 3.39 -16.60 -1.25
CA ASP A 44 3.40 -17.74 -2.16
C ASP A 44 2.25 -18.70 -1.81
N PHE A 45 2.02 -19.71 -2.62
CA PHE A 45 1.14 -20.83 -2.31
C PHE A 45 1.91 -21.88 -1.51
N PHE A 46 1.85 -21.78 -0.19
CA PHE A 46 2.50 -22.74 0.70
C PHE A 46 1.67 -24.02 0.82
N VAL A 47 2.23 -25.13 0.35
CA VAL A 47 1.60 -26.47 0.37
C VAL A 47 2.54 -27.55 0.90
N ASP A 48 3.80 -27.21 1.15
CA ASP A 48 4.83 -28.12 1.62
C ASP A 48 5.75 -27.41 2.63
N THR A 49 6.15 -28.11 3.69
CA THR A 49 7.02 -27.56 4.74
C THR A 49 8.38 -27.10 4.21
N TYR A 50 8.87 -27.68 3.11
CA TYR A 50 10.11 -27.23 2.45
C TYR A 50 10.03 -25.75 2.03
N GLN A 51 8.85 -25.29 1.58
CA GLN A 51 8.68 -23.88 1.22
C GLN A 51 8.84 -22.95 2.43
N VAL A 52 8.43 -23.39 3.63
CA VAL A 52 8.60 -22.61 4.88
C VAL A 52 10.09 -22.52 5.24
N TYR A 53 10.85 -23.61 5.13
CA TYR A 53 12.31 -23.59 5.29
C TYR A 53 12.99 -22.68 4.27
N LEU A 54 12.50 -22.69 3.02
CA LEU A 54 13.03 -21.86 1.95
C LEU A 54 12.76 -20.38 2.22
N ALA A 55 11.55 -20.02 2.66
CA ALA A 55 11.22 -18.66 3.06
C ALA A 55 12.17 -18.15 4.15
N ARG A 56 12.41 -18.97 5.19
CA ARG A 56 13.37 -18.61 6.24
C ARG A 56 14.80 -18.51 5.75
N HIS A 57 15.22 -19.40 4.84
CA HIS A 57 16.56 -19.34 4.20
C HIS A 57 16.79 -18.01 3.49
N TYR A 58 15.76 -17.46 2.85
CA TYR A 58 15.80 -16.14 2.20
C TYR A 58 15.46 -14.96 3.14
N ASN A 59 15.51 -15.20 4.46
CA ASN A 59 15.30 -14.21 5.52
C ASN A 59 13.92 -13.55 5.52
N ALA A 60 12.88 -14.24 5.07
CA ALA A 60 11.51 -13.79 5.34
C ALA A 60 11.24 -13.73 6.85
N ASP A 61 10.38 -12.82 7.26
CA ASP A 61 9.88 -12.68 8.63
C ASP A 61 8.51 -13.33 8.80
N ALA A 62 7.75 -13.44 7.72
CA ALA A 62 6.41 -14.03 7.72
C ALA A 62 6.15 -14.85 6.45
N VAL A 63 5.21 -15.79 6.56
CA VAL A 63 4.69 -16.60 5.44
C VAL A 63 3.18 -16.48 5.34
N LEU A 64 2.64 -16.69 4.13
CA LEU A 64 1.20 -16.73 3.87
C LEU A 64 0.69 -18.16 3.95
N LEU A 65 -0.32 -18.42 4.78
CA LEU A 65 -1.05 -19.69 4.78
C LEU A 65 -2.52 -19.44 4.43
N MET A 66 -2.96 -20.01 3.31
CA MET A 66 -4.31 -19.79 2.75
C MET A 66 -5.26 -20.91 3.14
N LEU A 67 -6.33 -20.62 3.89
CA LEU A 67 -7.33 -21.62 4.25
C LEU A 67 -8.22 -22.06 3.08
N SER A 68 -8.22 -21.32 1.98
CA SER A 68 -8.82 -21.73 0.70
C SER A 68 -8.05 -22.85 -0.02
N VAL A 69 -6.78 -23.06 0.35
CA VAL A 69 -5.88 -24.06 -0.27
C VAL A 69 -5.62 -25.23 0.68
N LEU A 70 -5.43 -24.93 1.98
CA LEU A 70 -5.02 -25.90 2.99
C LEU A 70 -6.23 -26.42 3.79
N ASN A 71 -6.23 -27.72 4.08
CA ASN A 71 -7.06 -28.25 5.16
C ASN A 71 -6.42 -27.95 6.54
N ASP A 72 -7.13 -28.25 7.64
CA ASP A 72 -6.70 -27.89 8.98
C ASP A 72 -5.44 -28.64 9.44
N ASP A 73 -5.23 -29.87 8.98
CA ASP A 73 -4.05 -30.64 9.35
C ASP A 73 -2.81 -30.15 8.61
N GLU A 74 -2.94 -29.86 7.31
CA GLU A 74 -1.90 -29.23 6.51
C GLU A 74 -1.53 -27.84 7.05
N TYR A 75 -2.53 -27.04 7.43
CA TYR A 75 -2.29 -25.74 8.08
C TYR A 75 -1.49 -25.90 9.38
N ARG A 76 -1.89 -26.82 10.27
CA ARG A 76 -1.18 -27.05 11.54
C ARG A 76 0.26 -27.52 11.33
N GLU A 77 0.49 -28.37 10.35
CA GLU A 77 1.83 -28.83 10.00
C GLU A 77 2.72 -27.67 9.56
N LEU A 78 2.27 -26.87 8.59
CA LEU A 78 3.00 -25.70 8.07
C LEU A 78 3.20 -24.64 9.17
N ALA A 79 2.16 -24.37 9.97
CA ALA A 79 2.22 -23.41 11.07
C ALA A 79 3.21 -23.86 12.17
N SER A 80 3.27 -25.16 12.48
CA SER A 80 4.25 -25.72 13.43
C SER A 80 5.68 -25.45 12.97
N VAL A 81 5.98 -25.65 11.69
CA VAL A 81 7.32 -25.39 11.12
C VAL A 81 7.61 -23.88 11.10
N ALA A 82 6.66 -23.05 10.71
CA ALA A 82 6.82 -21.58 10.71
C ALA A 82 7.14 -21.05 12.11
N ASN A 83 6.37 -21.49 13.13
CA ASN A 83 6.60 -21.14 14.53
C ASN A 83 7.96 -21.60 15.04
N ALA A 84 8.38 -22.83 14.70
CA ALA A 84 9.70 -23.37 15.09
C ALA A 84 10.87 -22.54 14.46
N LEU A 85 10.62 -21.90 13.33
CA LEU A 85 11.58 -21.03 12.63
C LEU A 85 11.41 -19.55 13.00
N SER A 86 10.53 -19.21 13.95
CA SER A 86 10.20 -17.83 14.35
C SER A 86 9.74 -16.98 13.16
N LEU A 87 8.89 -17.55 12.31
CA LEU A 87 8.19 -16.86 11.25
C LEU A 87 6.77 -16.53 11.71
N ASP A 88 6.33 -15.31 11.50
CA ASP A 88 4.93 -14.95 11.61
C ASP A 88 4.09 -15.59 10.50
N ILE A 89 2.80 -15.77 10.75
CA ILE A 89 1.88 -16.40 9.80
C ILE A 89 0.74 -15.45 9.49
N LEU A 90 0.66 -15.01 8.23
CA LEU A 90 -0.52 -14.35 7.71
C LEU A 90 -1.51 -15.43 7.24
N THR A 91 -2.59 -15.64 8.00
CA THR A 91 -3.62 -16.63 7.69
C THR A 91 -4.69 -16.00 6.83
N GLU A 92 -4.74 -16.34 5.54
CA GLU A 92 -5.68 -15.74 4.59
C GLU A 92 -7.01 -16.49 4.60
N VAL A 93 -8.10 -15.70 4.67
CA VAL A 93 -9.49 -16.15 4.61
C VAL A 93 -10.28 -15.29 3.62
N SER A 94 -11.30 -15.86 2.98
CA SER A 94 -12.14 -15.16 2.00
C SER A 94 -13.66 -15.35 2.22
N ASN A 95 -14.07 -16.17 3.16
CA ASN A 95 -15.46 -16.48 3.45
C ASN A 95 -15.67 -16.89 4.91
N GLU A 96 -16.94 -17.08 5.31
CA GLU A 96 -17.33 -17.40 6.68
C GLU A 96 -16.77 -18.75 7.16
N GLU A 97 -16.75 -19.78 6.31
CA GLU A 97 -16.23 -21.10 6.66
C GLU A 97 -14.71 -21.04 6.98
N GLU A 98 -13.96 -20.35 6.14
CA GLU A 98 -12.53 -20.15 6.37
C GLU A 98 -12.27 -19.28 7.62
N MET A 99 -13.11 -18.28 7.90
CA MET A 99 -13.02 -17.47 9.11
C MET A 99 -13.29 -18.31 10.38
N GLU A 100 -14.31 -19.17 10.38
CA GLU A 100 -14.57 -20.09 11.49
C GLU A 100 -13.38 -21.01 11.75
N ARG A 101 -12.75 -21.52 10.70
CA ARG A 101 -11.54 -22.32 10.77
C ARG A 101 -10.36 -21.52 11.33
N ALA A 102 -10.15 -20.28 10.87
CA ALA A 102 -9.08 -19.41 11.37
C ALA A 102 -9.22 -19.16 12.88
N ILE A 103 -10.45 -18.93 13.38
CA ILE A 103 -10.74 -18.78 14.81
C ILE A 103 -10.42 -20.08 15.57
N ALA A 104 -10.85 -21.23 15.07
CA ALA A 104 -10.61 -22.54 15.69
C ALA A 104 -9.12 -22.95 15.67
N LEU A 105 -8.36 -22.45 14.70
CA LEU A 105 -6.91 -22.64 14.55
C LEU A 105 -6.10 -21.61 15.35
N GLU A 106 -6.75 -20.71 16.08
CA GLU A 106 -6.14 -19.64 16.87
C GLU A 106 -5.17 -18.76 16.06
N ALA A 107 -5.56 -18.40 14.82
CA ALA A 107 -4.76 -17.56 13.95
C ALA A 107 -4.62 -16.12 14.51
N ASN A 108 -3.38 -15.66 14.71
CA ASN A 108 -3.09 -14.36 15.34
C ASN A 108 -3.04 -13.20 14.33
N ILE A 109 -2.67 -13.44 13.06
CA ILE A 109 -2.69 -12.45 12.00
C ILE A 109 -3.60 -12.99 10.91
N ILE A 110 -4.74 -12.33 10.73
CA ILE A 110 -5.80 -12.79 9.83
C ILE A 110 -5.86 -11.83 8.64
N GLY A 111 -5.55 -12.35 7.46
CA GLY A 111 -5.68 -11.66 6.19
C GLY A 111 -7.07 -11.92 5.60
N ILE A 112 -7.91 -10.89 5.50
CA ILE A 112 -9.22 -11.02 4.85
C ILE A 112 -9.08 -10.59 3.40
N ASN A 113 -9.16 -11.55 2.48
CA ASN A 113 -9.04 -11.31 1.06
C ASN A 113 -10.40 -10.92 0.47
N ASN A 114 -10.52 -9.65 0.07
CA ASN A 114 -11.72 -9.12 -0.61
C ASN A 114 -11.85 -9.59 -2.06
N ARG A 115 -10.89 -10.33 -2.57
CA ARG A 115 -10.92 -10.87 -3.94
C ARG A 115 -11.51 -12.27 -3.95
N ASN A 116 -12.56 -12.45 -4.73
CA ASN A 116 -13.07 -13.78 -5.05
C ASN A 116 -12.07 -14.47 -6.00
N LEU A 117 -11.48 -15.58 -5.55
CA LEU A 117 -10.47 -16.30 -6.31
C LEU A 117 -11.03 -17.05 -7.54
N ARG A 118 -12.37 -17.14 -7.68
CA ARG A 118 -13.01 -17.84 -8.82
C ARG A 118 -13.21 -16.93 -10.02
N ASP A 119 -13.62 -15.67 -9.80
CA ASP A 119 -13.93 -14.70 -10.85
C ASP A 119 -13.06 -13.44 -10.80
N LEU A 120 -12.17 -13.34 -9.80
CA LEU A 120 -11.25 -12.24 -9.54
C LEU A 120 -11.92 -10.89 -9.23
N SER A 121 -13.24 -10.88 -9.03
CA SER A 121 -13.95 -9.69 -8.54
C SER A 121 -13.50 -9.31 -7.11
N THR A 122 -13.62 -8.05 -6.76
CA THR A 122 -13.27 -7.53 -5.43
C THR A 122 -14.48 -6.84 -4.79
N ASP A 123 -14.73 -7.15 -3.50
CA ASP A 123 -15.77 -6.50 -2.72
C ASP A 123 -15.27 -6.25 -1.29
N LEU A 124 -15.12 -4.99 -0.91
CA LEU A 124 -14.67 -4.59 0.44
C LEU A 124 -15.67 -4.99 1.55
N ALA A 125 -16.92 -5.25 1.20
CA ALA A 125 -17.93 -5.78 2.13
C ALA A 125 -17.49 -7.12 2.73
N THR A 126 -16.64 -7.90 2.07
CA THR A 126 -16.09 -9.16 2.61
C THR A 126 -15.41 -8.92 3.96
N THR A 127 -14.53 -7.92 4.06
CA THR A 127 -13.90 -7.56 5.34
C THR A 127 -14.94 -7.14 6.39
N GLU A 128 -15.89 -6.29 6.01
CA GLU A 128 -16.93 -5.78 6.93
C GLU A 128 -17.85 -6.88 7.45
N LEU A 129 -18.11 -7.91 6.65
CA LEU A 129 -18.95 -9.06 7.01
C LEU A 129 -18.23 -10.09 7.89
N LEU A 130 -16.93 -10.31 7.64
CA LEU A 130 -16.18 -11.35 8.34
C LEU A 130 -15.63 -10.90 9.70
N VAL A 131 -15.25 -9.62 9.86
CA VAL A 131 -14.67 -9.12 11.11
C VAL A 131 -15.56 -9.33 12.34
N PRO A 132 -16.89 -9.14 12.30
CA PRO A 132 -17.75 -9.39 13.47
C PRO A 132 -17.71 -10.83 13.99
N MET A 133 -17.33 -11.82 13.15
CA MET A 133 -17.20 -13.20 13.59
C MET A 133 -16.07 -13.39 14.59
N LEU A 134 -15.06 -12.50 14.56
CA LEU A 134 -13.92 -12.52 15.47
C LEU A 134 -14.28 -12.17 16.93
N GLU A 135 -15.48 -11.67 17.21
CA GLU A 135 -15.98 -11.53 18.57
C GLU A 135 -16.03 -12.87 19.33
N LYS A 136 -16.06 -13.98 18.60
CA LYS A 136 -16.00 -15.35 19.17
C LYS A 136 -14.58 -15.82 19.53
N ALA A 137 -13.55 -15.11 19.06
CA ALA A 137 -12.15 -15.47 19.32
C ALA A 137 -11.80 -15.25 20.80
N THR A 138 -11.05 -16.18 21.37
CA THR A 138 -10.60 -16.13 22.78
C THR A 138 -9.11 -15.77 22.89
N HIS A 139 -8.47 -15.44 21.79
CA HIS A 139 -7.06 -15.08 21.68
C HIS A 139 -6.92 -13.71 21.01
N ASP A 140 -5.74 -13.09 21.15
CA ASP A 140 -5.41 -11.83 20.49
C ASP A 140 -5.20 -12.05 19.00
N TYR A 141 -5.70 -11.11 18.19
CA TYR A 141 -5.58 -11.14 16.74
C TYR A 141 -5.37 -9.76 16.15
N VAL A 142 -4.80 -9.72 14.95
CA VAL A 142 -4.66 -8.55 14.09
C VAL A 142 -5.34 -8.86 12.76
N VAL A 143 -6.16 -7.93 12.26
CA VAL A 143 -6.83 -8.04 10.97
C VAL A 143 -6.11 -7.20 9.93
N ILE A 144 -5.75 -7.84 8.82
CA ILE A 144 -5.21 -7.21 7.60
C ILE A 144 -6.25 -7.38 6.50
N SER A 145 -6.77 -6.28 5.95
CA SER A 145 -7.65 -6.33 4.78
C SER A 145 -6.83 -6.34 3.50
N GLU A 146 -7.11 -7.31 2.61
CA GLU A 146 -6.34 -7.54 1.40
C GLU A 146 -7.18 -7.40 0.14
N SER A 147 -6.60 -6.90 -0.93
CA SER A 147 -7.23 -6.75 -2.25
C SER A 147 -8.39 -5.75 -2.31
N GLY A 148 -8.63 -5.17 -3.48
CA GLY A 148 -9.76 -4.27 -3.71
C GLY A 148 -9.63 -2.87 -3.09
N ILE A 149 -8.49 -2.54 -2.51
CA ILE A 149 -8.21 -1.23 -1.90
C ILE A 149 -7.47 -0.40 -2.94
N TYR A 150 -8.14 0.60 -3.50
CA TYR A 150 -7.63 1.45 -4.58
C TYR A 150 -7.45 2.91 -4.16
N THR A 151 -8.22 3.36 -3.19
CA THR A 151 -8.28 4.77 -2.80
C THR A 151 -8.11 4.96 -1.30
N HIS A 152 -7.74 6.15 -0.88
CA HIS A 152 -7.72 6.51 0.54
C HIS A 152 -9.10 6.39 1.20
N GLN A 153 -10.19 6.57 0.44
CA GLN A 153 -11.54 6.37 0.97
C GLN A 153 -11.82 4.90 1.32
N ASP A 154 -11.25 3.96 0.55
CA ASP A 154 -11.33 2.53 0.88
C ASP A 154 -10.59 2.23 2.19
N VAL A 155 -9.41 2.84 2.38
CA VAL A 155 -8.67 2.76 3.65
C VAL A 155 -9.50 3.32 4.82
N LEU A 156 -10.07 4.51 4.66
CA LEU A 156 -10.92 5.13 5.71
C LEU A 156 -12.19 4.31 6.00
N ARG A 157 -12.77 3.67 4.98
CA ARG A 157 -13.93 2.78 5.13
C ARG A 157 -13.61 1.58 6.02
N LEU A 158 -12.46 0.95 5.81
CA LEU A 158 -12.08 -0.29 6.49
C LEU A 158 -11.26 -0.09 7.77
N ALA A 159 -10.66 1.09 7.98
CA ALA A 159 -9.88 1.40 9.17
C ALA A 159 -10.59 1.17 10.53
N PRO A 160 -11.92 1.31 10.66
CA PRO A 160 -12.61 0.97 11.90
C PRO A 160 -12.61 -0.53 12.24
N VAL A 161 -12.41 -1.40 11.24
CA VAL A 161 -12.54 -2.85 11.39
C VAL A 161 -11.24 -3.63 11.08
N SER A 162 -10.20 -2.96 10.60
CA SER A 162 -8.90 -3.60 10.32
C SER A 162 -7.74 -2.75 10.82
N GLN A 163 -6.66 -3.41 11.29
CA GLN A 163 -5.46 -2.76 11.80
C GLN A 163 -4.43 -2.51 10.71
N GLY A 164 -4.57 -3.17 9.56
CA GLY A 164 -3.64 -3.00 8.44
C GLY A 164 -4.26 -3.35 7.10
N PHE A 165 -3.52 -3.01 6.05
CA PHE A 165 -3.94 -3.20 4.66
C PHE A 165 -2.81 -3.79 3.85
N LEU A 166 -3.10 -4.81 3.03
CA LEU A 166 -2.17 -5.34 2.05
C LEU A 166 -2.58 -4.89 0.66
N VAL A 167 -1.80 -3.99 0.07
CA VAL A 167 -2.08 -3.36 -1.22
C VAL A 167 -0.92 -3.58 -2.19
N GLY A 168 -1.18 -4.14 -3.34
CA GLY A 168 -0.19 -4.40 -4.37
C GLY A 168 -0.61 -3.87 -5.74
N SER A 169 -1.51 -4.56 -6.42
CA SER A 169 -1.86 -4.30 -7.82
C SER A 169 -2.36 -2.87 -8.08
N ALA A 170 -3.08 -2.28 -7.14
CA ALA A 170 -3.57 -0.90 -7.25
C ALA A 170 -2.41 0.11 -7.36
N LEU A 171 -1.38 -0.06 -6.52
CA LEU A 171 -0.19 0.81 -6.52
C LEU A 171 0.72 0.54 -7.71
N MET A 172 0.93 -0.73 -8.05
CA MET A 172 1.80 -1.12 -9.18
C MET A 172 1.26 -0.72 -10.55
N ALA A 173 -0.03 -0.40 -10.66
CA ALA A 173 -0.64 0.11 -11.89
C ALA A 173 -0.39 1.62 -12.12
N GLU A 174 0.07 2.35 -11.09
CA GLU A 174 0.24 3.79 -11.14
C GLU A 174 1.59 4.20 -11.77
N ALA A 175 1.56 5.18 -12.66
CA ALA A 175 2.77 5.68 -13.32
C ALA A 175 3.71 6.43 -12.36
N ASP A 176 3.16 7.08 -11.32
CA ASP A 176 3.88 7.78 -10.25
C ASP A 176 3.66 7.05 -8.93
N LEU A 177 4.43 5.98 -8.71
CA LEU A 177 4.31 5.13 -7.55
C LEU A 177 4.54 5.87 -6.21
N PRO A 178 5.55 6.74 -6.06
CA PRO A 178 5.74 7.51 -4.81
C PRO A 178 4.53 8.35 -4.44
N ARG A 179 3.91 9.03 -5.41
CA ARG A 179 2.71 9.83 -5.18
C ARG A 179 1.50 8.94 -4.87
N ALA A 180 1.35 7.82 -5.57
CA ALA A 180 0.25 6.87 -5.34
C ALA A 180 0.28 6.34 -3.91
N VAL A 181 1.45 5.93 -3.41
CA VAL A 181 1.62 5.47 -2.02
C VAL A 181 1.26 6.57 -1.02
N LYS A 182 1.80 7.79 -1.21
CA LYS A 182 1.45 8.94 -0.37
C LYS A 182 -0.04 9.21 -0.31
N THR A 183 -0.69 9.20 -1.49
CA THR A 183 -2.12 9.49 -1.62
C THR A 183 -2.98 8.39 -1.00
N LEU A 184 -2.58 7.14 -1.14
CA LEU A 184 -3.28 6.02 -0.50
C LEU A 184 -3.22 6.13 1.04
N VAL A 185 -2.05 6.42 1.59
CA VAL A 185 -1.83 6.46 3.04
C VAL A 185 -2.40 7.74 3.68
N ASN A 186 -2.12 8.90 3.11
CA ASN A 186 -2.41 10.21 3.72
C ASN A 186 -3.64 10.91 3.13
N GLY A 187 -4.20 10.39 2.05
CA GLY A 187 -5.17 11.12 1.23
C GLY A 187 -4.50 12.09 0.25
N ALA A 188 -5.33 12.71 -0.60
CA ALA A 188 -4.89 13.72 -1.55
C ALA A 188 -4.68 15.07 -0.85
N VAL A 189 -3.51 15.29 -0.26
CA VAL A 189 -3.16 16.51 0.47
C VAL A 189 -2.47 17.51 -0.44
N LYS A 190 -3.05 18.70 -0.61
CA LYS A 190 -2.44 19.83 -1.32
C LYS A 190 -2.01 20.92 -0.33
N VAL A 191 -0.72 21.24 -0.29
CA VAL A 191 -0.21 22.42 0.44
C VAL A 191 -0.14 23.60 -0.54
N CYS A 192 -0.97 24.60 -0.31
CA CYS A 192 -1.17 25.72 -1.23
C CYS A 192 -0.41 27.00 -0.85
N GLY A 193 0.14 27.69 -1.86
CA GLY A 193 0.85 28.95 -1.68
C GLY A 193 2.31 28.78 -1.32
N LEU A 194 2.94 27.81 -1.95
CA LEU A 194 4.40 27.62 -1.87
C LEU A 194 5.09 28.71 -2.69
N THR A 195 6.10 29.36 -2.11
CA THR A 195 6.75 30.54 -2.71
C THR A 195 8.24 30.35 -2.98
N ASN A 196 8.83 29.23 -2.53
CA ASN A 196 10.22 28.87 -2.78
C ASN A 196 10.43 27.35 -2.75
N PRO A 197 11.58 26.84 -3.26
CA PRO A 197 11.88 25.42 -3.29
C PRO A 197 11.92 24.74 -1.93
N GLU A 198 12.41 25.43 -0.89
CA GLU A 198 12.55 24.88 0.46
C GLU A 198 11.18 24.56 1.07
N GLN A 199 10.19 25.46 0.88
CA GLN A 199 8.81 25.22 1.31
C GLN A 199 8.19 24.05 0.55
N ALA A 200 8.44 23.93 -0.75
CA ALA A 200 7.95 22.85 -1.59
C ALA A 200 8.54 21.51 -1.13
N GLN A 201 9.86 21.45 -0.94
CA GLN A 201 10.52 20.25 -0.42
C GLN A 201 9.95 19.83 0.92
N MET A 202 9.85 20.77 1.87
CA MET A 202 9.29 20.50 3.19
C MET A 202 7.84 19.97 3.12
N ALA A 203 7.01 20.52 2.25
CA ALA A 203 5.63 20.05 2.07
C ALA A 203 5.60 18.59 1.58
N PHE A 204 6.39 18.26 0.57
CA PHE A 204 6.47 16.91 0.03
C PHE A 204 7.12 15.92 1.02
N ASP A 205 8.13 16.32 1.76
CA ASP A 205 8.77 15.51 2.81
C ASP A 205 7.80 15.18 3.96
N LYS A 206 6.83 16.09 4.22
CA LYS A 206 5.76 15.88 5.22
C LYS A 206 4.53 15.16 4.65
N GLY A 207 4.63 14.63 3.45
CA GLY A 207 3.61 13.74 2.88
C GLY A 207 2.56 14.44 2.00
N ALA A 208 2.75 15.71 1.63
CA ALA A 208 1.87 16.35 0.66
C ALA A 208 1.93 15.62 -0.69
N SER A 209 0.76 15.36 -1.28
CA SER A 209 0.64 14.79 -2.63
C SER A 209 0.80 15.85 -3.70
N PHE A 210 0.45 17.11 -3.38
CA PHE A 210 0.45 18.24 -4.32
C PHE A 210 0.98 19.51 -3.68
N GLY A 211 1.75 20.28 -4.47
CA GLY A 211 2.17 21.65 -4.15
C GLY A 211 1.35 22.68 -4.93
N GLY A 212 0.77 23.68 -4.28
CA GLY A 212 -0.01 24.73 -4.92
C GLY A 212 0.80 26.00 -5.15
N LEU A 213 0.85 26.50 -6.40
CA LEU A 213 1.48 27.74 -6.84
C LEU A 213 0.40 28.76 -7.19
N ILE A 214 0.41 29.93 -6.56
CA ILE A 214 -0.65 30.93 -6.71
C ILE A 214 -0.20 32.00 -7.68
N PHE A 215 -0.87 32.11 -8.84
CA PHE A 215 -0.65 33.10 -9.87
C PHE A 215 -1.58 34.33 -9.77
N ALA A 216 -2.40 34.41 -8.73
CA ALA A 216 -3.23 35.58 -8.45
C ALA A 216 -2.37 36.70 -7.82
N GLU A 217 -2.10 37.79 -8.54
CA GLU A 217 -1.23 38.90 -8.13
C GLU A 217 -1.60 39.56 -6.80
N LYS A 218 -2.89 39.55 -6.44
CA LYS A 218 -3.39 40.11 -5.19
C LYS A 218 -3.11 39.21 -3.98
N SER A 219 -2.65 38.00 -4.19
CA SER A 219 -2.31 37.07 -3.10
C SER A 219 -0.98 37.45 -2.47
N PRO A 220 -0.87 37.47 -1.13
CA PRO A 220 0.40 37.61 -0.44
C PRO A 220 1.37 36.45 -0.67
N ARG A 221 0.89 35.35 -1.27
CA ARG A 221 1.65 34.16 -1.66
C ARG A 221 1.71 34.01 -3.20
N TYR A 222 1.59 35.12 -3.90
CA TYR A 222 1.77 35.15 -5.35
C TYR A 222 3.19 34.72 -5.74
N VAL A 223 3.32 33.96 -6.80
CA VAL A 223 4.60 33.64 -7.43
C VAL A 223 4.60 34.08 -8.89
N SER A 224 5.68 34.70 -9.31
CA SER A 224 5.91 34.98 -10.74
C SER A 224 6.22 33.70 -11.51
N GLU A 225 6.09 33.73 -12.82
CA GLU A 225 6.50 32.63 -13.72
C GLU A 225 7.94 32.15 -13.42
N ALA A 226 8.89 33.08 -13.27
CA ALA A 226 10.28 32.78 -13.00
C ALA A 226 10.48 32.06 -11.62
N GLN A 227 9.75 32.49 -10.61
CA GLN A 227 9.78 31.84 -9.30
C GLN A 227 9.16 30.43 -9.38
N ALA A 228 8.01 30.31 -10.04
CA ALA A 228 7.35 29.03 -10.23
C ALA A 228 8.24 28.04 -11.00
N LEU A 229 8.92 28.52 -12.05
CA LEU A 229 9.86 27.71 -12.83
C LEU A 229 11.04 27.24 -11.97
N THR A 230 11.58 28.12 -11.12
CA THR A 230 12.63 27.73 -10.16
C THR A 230 12.15 26.63 -9.22
N ILE A 231 10.93 26.73 -8.70
CA ILE A 231 10.36 25.73 -7.80
C ILE A 231 10.17 24.40 -8.51
N THR A 232 9.49 24.39 -9.67
CA THR A 232 9.15 23.16 -10.40
C THR A 232 10.36 22.45 -11.01
N GLN A 233 11.44 23.17 -11.33
CA GLN A 233 12.69 22.58 -11.82
C GLN A 233 13.59 22.04 -10.71
N SER A 234 13.47 22.59 -9.49
CA SER A 234 14.32 22.19 -8.37
C SER A 234 13.74 21.02 -7.57
N ILE A 235 12.43 20.84 -7.61
CA ILE A 235 11.70 19.90 -6.74
C ILE A 235 10.92 18.92 -7.61
N ASP A 236 11.18 17.65 -7.43
CA ASP A 236 10.39 16.57 -8.03
C ASP A 236 9.06 16.42 -7.26
N GLY A 237 7.96 16.81 -7.92
CA GLY A 237 6.65 16.81 -7.31
C GLY A 237 5.52 17.25 -8.23
N ALA A 238 4.29 16.89 -7.87
CA ALA A 238 3.10 17.29 -8.63
C ALA A 238 2.62 18.68 -8.19
N PHE A 239 2.69 19.65 -9.09
CA PHE A 239 2.28 21.02 -8.81
C PHE A 239 0.91 21.35 -9.43
N VAL A 240 0.13 22.16 -8.71
CA VAL A 240 -1.17 22.68 -9.12
C VAL A 240 -1.09 24.19 -9.20
N GLY A 241 -1.35 24.74 -10.38
CA GLY A 241 -1.45 26.21 -10.58
C GLY A 241 -2.81 26.73 -10.12
N VAL A 242 -2.81 27.77 -9.31
CA VAL A 242 -4.04 28.43 -8.83
C VAL A 242 -4.17 29.80 -9.48
N PHE A 243 -5.22 29.97 -10.26
CA PHE A 243 -5.48 31.13 -11.10
C PHE A 243 -6.77 31.85 -10.71
N VAL A 244 -6.84 33.16 -10.98
CA VAL A 244 -8.06 33.94 -10.73
C VAL A 244 -8.27 34.88 -11.95
N ASN A 245 -9.31 34.63 -12.74
CA ASN A 245 -9.70 35.42 -13.90
C ASN A 245 -8.59 35.61 -14.98
N HIS A 246 -7.69 34.61 -15.09
CA HIS A 246 -6.69 34.59 -16.17
C HIS A 246 -7.32 34.18 -17.51
N ASP A 247 -6.70 34.59 -18.60
CA ASP A 247 -7.04 34.08 -19.92
C ASP A 247 -6.72 32.58 -20.03
N ILE A 248 -7.55 31.88 -20.79
CA ILE A 248 -7.43 30.41 -20.91
C ILE A 248 -6.14 30.00 -21.62
N ASP A 249 -5.71 30.79 -22.60
CA ASP A 249 -4.47 30.52 -23.35
C ASP A 249 -3.23 30.79 -22.49
N GLU A 250 -3.30 31.80 -21.62
CA GLU A 250 -2.26 32.06 -20.61
C GLU A 250 -2.12 30.91 -19.60
N VAL A 251 -3.25 30.46 -19.08
CA VAL A 251 -3.27 29.30 -18.16
C VAL A 251 -2.68 28.06 -18.84
N ALA A 252 -3.08 27.77 -20.07
CA ALA A 252 -2.59 26.64 -20.83
C ALA A 252 -1.07 26.71 -21.08
N SER A 253 -0.59 27.91 -21.44
CA SER A 253 0.83 28.16 -21.70
C SER A 253 1.68 27.98 -20.44
N LEU A 254 1.25 28.51 -19.28
CA LEU A 254 1.91 28.35 -18.00
C LEU A 254 1.87 26.91 -17.52
N ALA A 255 0.74 26.23 -17.69
CA ALA A 255 0.60 24.82 -17.29
C ALA A 255 1.59 23.93 -18.08
N ALA A 256 1.73 24.18 -19.39
CA ALA A 256 2.67 23.43 -20.21
C ALA A 256 4.13 23.79 -19.88
N LEU A 257 4.47 25.05 -19.70
CA LEU A 257 5.82 25.51 -19.35
C LEU A 257 6.32 24.93 -18.03
N LEU A 258 5.45 24.91 -17.02
CA LEU A 258 5.76 24.48 -15.65
C LEU A 258 5.52 23.00 -15.43
N ASN A 259 5.06 22.26 -16.45
CA ASN A 259 4.64 20.86 -16.33
C ASN A 259 3.68 20.63 -15.14
N LEU A 260 2.64 21.49 -15.04
CA LEU A 260 1.69 21.41 -13.94
C LEU A 260 0.86 20.12 -14.04
N PHE A 261 0.63 19.47 -12.91
CA PHE A 261 -0.26 18.31 -12.80
C PHE A 261 -1.72 18.69 -13.06
N ALA A 262 -2.13 19.86 -12.56
CA ALA A 262 -3.49 20.38 -12.72
C ALA A 262 -3.52 21.90 -12.59
N VAL A 263 -4.65 22.49 -12.99
CA VAL A 263 -5.00 23.90 -12.79
C VAL A 263 -6.29 24.02 -11.99
N GLN A 264 -6.37 25.06 -11.18
CA GLN A 264 -7.49 25.37 -10.29
C GLN A 264 -7.91 26.83 -10.46
#